data_f0845444cb5406cc4b87f2e6de74a343
#
_entry.id   f0845444cb5406cc4b87f2e6de74a343
#
_cell.length_a   1.000
_cell.length_b   1.000
_cell.length_c   1.000
_cell.angle_alpha   90.00
_cell.angle_beta   90.00
_cell.angle_gamma   90.00
#
_symmetry.space_group_name_H-M   'P 1'
#
loop_
_entity.id
_entity.type
_entity.pdbx_description
1 polymer ?
#
loop_
_entity_poly.entity_id
_entity_poly.type
_entity_poly.pdbx_seq_one_letter_code
_entity_poly.pdbx_strand_id
1 'polypeptide(L)'
;MITALLQCNPVTGDIRGNVEKISQAVRDAVARSPQVNLCVTPELALSGVNPGDYLSMNDFVEGCRKGLDTLAERFKDGPELLVGAPVESVYNASLLSNAAVHVHGGGWDVVSRKIRPKSSRDPEARFFDRGVSCGILTVEGWRLGVVLCESDTEAEFWTVQGTDHNPLLDLIARGVDGLVYMTAVPYTMGSRAETEAVLTHVAARHHVHLLSVNAVGGNDGLVYSGQSLALDPTGAVYARGRAFEEDVLVVDMAEGSAPVADVSGCWEEGVLGALTLGTRDFVHKCGVSRAVLALSGGMDSALVLAIAVDALGADNVTAVLMPSPYSSRGSVDDSVELADNLGVKYVVVPIEPMMQAFAGAMKPCLDLFETYEGDFTFENIQARIRGTLISSLANRARALVLNTGNKSEGAVGYSTLYGDAVGALGVIADLTKTQVYQVAEWYNKAKGRTVIPRAIFEKAPSAELRPGQKDSDTIPPYDELDPIIEAVISAESRVPAGNLGPRAEEVRTRIFRAEFKRRQEPQPLFVSQRPFGRAWSVPLAGRFRLPE
;
A
#
# COMPACT_ATOMS: atom_id res chain seq x y z
N MET A 1 12.58 -19.62 -26.05
CA MET A 1 11.23 -18.98 -26.06
C MET A 1 11.36 -17.58 -25.48
N ILE A 2 10.91 -16.59 -26.23
CA ILE A 2 10.97 -15.20 -25.79
C ILE A 2 9.65 -14.84 -25.12
N THR A 3 9.72 -14.42 -23.86
CA THR A 3 8.56 -14.07 -23.03
C THR A 3 8.66 -12.64 -22.54
N ALA A 4 7.55 -11.90 -22.51
CA ALA A 4 7.46 -10.58 -21.95
C ALA A 4 6.64 -10.60 -20.66
N LEU A 5 7.23 -10.11 -19.55
CA LEU A 5 6.56 -9.90 -18.29
C LEU A 5 6.05 -8.46 -18.28
N LEU A 6 4.71 -8.30 -18.27
CA LEU A 6 4.05 -7.00 -18.35
C LEU A 6 3.70 -6.50 -16.94
N GLN A 7 4.61 -5.78 -16.31
CA GLN A 7 4.42 -5.19 -15.00
C GLN A 7 3.51 -3.96 -15.08
N CYS A 8 2.19 -4.18 -14.99
CA CYS A 8 1.17 -3.17 -15.22
C CYS A 8 0.64 -2.56 -13.91
N ASN A 9 0.20 -1.30 -13.99
CA ASN A 9 -0.54 -0.58 -12.96
C ASN A 9 -2.03 -0.47 -13.36
N PRO A 10 -2.86 -1.49 -13.11
CA PRO A 10 -4.26 -1.44 -13.47
C PRO A 10 -5.04 -0.48 -12.57
N VAL A 11 -6.12 0.08 -13.11
CA VAL A 11 -7.10 0.85 -12.34
C VAL A 11 -8.29 -0.08 -12.05
N THR A 12 -8.59 -0.27 -10.78
CA THR A 12 -9.71 -1.14 -10.38
C THR A 12 -11.03 -0.59 -10.92
N GLY A 13 -11.75 -1.43 -11.64
CA GLY A 13 -13.03 -1.07 -12.26
C GLY A 13 -12.94 -0.46 -13.67
N ASP A 14 -11.80 0.05 -14.09
CA ASP A 14 -11.60 0.59 -15.45
C ASP A 14 -11.16 -0.49 -16.43
N ILE A 15 -12.05 -1.43 -16.73
CA ILE A 15 -11.75 -2.57 -17.62
C ILE A 15 -11.26 -2.07 -18.98
N ARG A 16 -11.90 -1.05 -19.55
CA ARG A 16 -11.52 -0.49 -20.84
C ARG A 16 -10.11 0.11 -20.81
N GLY A 17 -9.80 0.92 -19.81
CA GLY A 17 -8.46 1.48 -19.62
C GLY A 17 -7.41 0.40 -19.40
N ASN A 18 -7.74 -0.65 -18.65
CA ASN A 18 -6.83 -1.77 -18.42
C ASN A 18 -6.57 -2.59 -19.70
N VAL A 19 -7.58 -2.81 -20.55
CA VAL A 19 -7.40 -3.40 -21.90
C VAL A 19 -6.42 -2.57 -22.73
N GLU A 20 -6.54 -1.23 -22.72
CA GLU A 20 -5.62 -0.37 -23.45
C GLU A 20 -4.20 -0.41 -22.87
N LYS A 21 -4.05 -0.40 -21.54
CA LYS A 21 -2.74 -0.56 -20.87
C LYS A 21 -2.07 -1.88 -21.23
N ILE A 22 -2.78 -2.99 -21.10
CA ILE A 22 -2.27 -4.33 -21.50
C ILE A 22 -1.87 -4.30 -22.97
N SER A 23 -2.74 -3.78 -23.84
CA SER A 23 -2.47 -3.70 -25.27
C SER A 23 -1.24 -2.85 -25.60
N GLN A 24 -1.05 -1.74 -24.88
CA GLN A 24 0.15 -0.91 -25.07
C GLN A 24 1.41 -1.65 -24.61
N ALA A 25 1.38 -2.31 -23.44
CA ALA A 25 2.49 -3.10 -22.95
C ALA A 25 2.88 -4.25 -23.89
N VAL A 26 1.88 -4.92 -24.52
CA VAL A 26 2.14 -5.93 -25.56
C VAL A 26 2.81 -5.31 -26.78
N ARG A 27 2.33 -4.16 -27.27
CA ARG A 27 2.98 -3.45 -28.40
C ARG A 27 4.42 -3.06 -28.07
N ASP A 28 4.67 -2.60 -26.84
CA ASP A 28 6.01 -2.23 -26.38
C ASP A 28 6.93 -3.46 -26.31
N ALA A 29 6.41 -4.62 -25.88
CA ALA A 29 7.14 -5.88 -25.88
C ALA A 29 7.53 -6.31 -27.32
N VAL A 30 6.59 -6.26 -28.25
CA VAL A 30 6.84 -6.58 -29.68
C VAL A 30 7.81 -5.59 -30.32
N ALA A 31 7.74 -4.30 -29.95
CA ALA A 31 8.69 -3.30 -30.43
C ALA A 31 10.12 -3.55 -29.92
N ARG A 32 10.26 -4.07 -28.68
CA ARG A 32 11.58 -4.46 -28.12
C ARG A 32 12.11 -5.76 -28.73
N SER A 33 11.22 -6.72 -28.96
CA SER A 33 11.55 -8.00 -29.61
C SER A 33 10.37 -8.48 -30.45
N PRO A 34 10.47 -8.40 -31.80
CA PRO A 34 9.42 -8.89 -32.70
C PRO A 34 9.14 -10.39 -32.61
N GLN A 35 10.03 -11.15 -31.94
CA GLN A 35 9.93 -12.60 -31.76
C GLN A 35 9.30 -13.01 -30.43
N VAL A 36 8.69 -12.07 -29.69
CA VAL A 36 7.97 -12.41 -28.45
C VAL A 36 6.87 -13.42 -28.75
N ASN A 37 6.93 -14.56 -28.04
CA ASN A 37 5.97 -15.64 -28.19
C ASN A 37 4.82 -15.50 -27.17
N LEU A 38 5.12 -15.10 -25.93
CA LEU A 38 4.17 -15.02 -24.84
C LEU A 38 4.32 -13.69 -24.07
N CYS A 39 3.20 -13.03 -23.79
CA CYS A 39 3.14 -11.89 -22.89
C CYS A 39 2.33 -12.26 -21.63
N VAL A 40 2.87 -12.01 -20.45
CA VAL A 40 2.24 -12.39 -19.17
C VAL A 40 1.92 -11.15 -18.35
N THR A 41 0.68 -11.02 -17.89
CA THR A 41 0.25 -9.95 -16.99
C THR A 41 0.25 -10.40 -15.53
N PRO A 42 0.18 -9.49 -14.57
CA PRO A 42 -0.11 -9.83 -13.17
C PRO A 42 -1.49 -10.45 -12.96
N GLU A 43 -1.71 -10.97 -11.75
CA GLU A 43 -3.02 -11.38 -11.24
C GLU A 43 -4.02 -10.22 -11.34
N LEU A 44 -5.26 -10.50 -11.79
CA LEU A 44 -6.37 -9.54 -11.92
C LEU A 44 -6.03 -8.26 -12.70
N ALA A 45 -5.06 -8.30 -13.61
CA ALA A 45 -4.64 -7.14 -14.39
C ALA A 45 -5.78 -6.53 -15.22
N LEU A 46 -6.74 -7.33 -15.66
CA LEU A 46 -7.87 -6.88 -16.47
C LEU A 46 -8.90 -6.09 -15.64
N SER A 47 -9.28 -6.59 -14.47
CA SER A 47 -10.28 -5.98 -13.60
C SER A 47 -9.72 -4.89 -12.70
N GLY A 48 -8.41 -4.86 -12.53
CA GLY A 48 -7.73 -4.22 -11.42
C GLY A 48 -7.72 -5.11 -10.18
N VAL A 49 -6.75 -4.85 -9.29
CA VAL A 49 -6.55 -5.63 -8.07
C VAL A 49 -7.56 -5.21 -7.01
N ASN A 50 -8.05 -6.15 -6.21
CA ASN A 50 -9.06 -5.95 -5.17
C ASN A 50 -10.34 -5.26 -5.66
N PRO A 51 -11.05 -5.80 -6.65
CA PRO A 51 -12.24 -5.16 -7.21
C PRO A 51 -13.45 -5.15 -6.25
N GLY A 52 -13.38 -5.86 -5.12
CA GLY A 52 -14.40 -5.80 -4.07
C GLY A 52 -15.82 -6.10 -4.58
N ASP A 53 -16.79 -5.30 -4.17
CA ASP A 53 -18.22 -5.51 -4.53
C ASP A 53 -18.53 -5.32 -6.03
N TYR A 54 -17.61 -4.78 -6.85
CA TYR A 54 -17.77 -4.80 -8.32
C TYR A 54 -17.96 -6.23 -8.84
N LEU A 55 -17.33 -7.22 -8.19
CA LEU A 55 -17.46 -8.64 -8.55
C LEU A 55 -18.89 -9.20 -8.40
N SER A 56 -19.77 -8.52 -7.67
CA SER A 56 -21.20 -8.87 -7.56
C SER A 56 -22.06 -8.25 -8.66
N MET A 57 -21.48 -7.34 -9.48
CA MET A 57 -22.23 -6.63 -10.52
C MET A 57 -22.11 -7.37 -11.85
N ASN A 58 -23.23 -7.81 -12.41
CA ASN A 58 -23.26 -8.54 -13.69
C ASN A 58 -22.58 -7.75 -14.83
N ASP A 59 -22.81 -6.43 -14.89
CA ASP A 59 -22.24 -5.57 -15.92
C ASP A 59 -20.70 -5.51 -15.84
N PHE A 60 -20.16 -5.59 -14.62
CA PHE A 60 -18.72 -5.63 -14.41
C PHE A 60 -18.11 -6.96 -14.88
N VAL A 61 -18.72 -8.08 -14.53
CA VAL A 61 -18.27 -9.42 -14.95
C VAL A 61 -18.36 -9.58 -16.46
N GLU A 62 -19.48 -9.15 -17.06
CA GLU A 62 -19.65 -9.14 -18.53
C GLU A 62 -18.66 -8.18 -19.20
N GLY A 63 -18.33 -7.07 -18.55
CA GLY A 63 -17.26 -6.16 -19.00
C GLY A 63 -15.90 -6.85 -19.05
N CYS A 64 -15.54 -7.63 -18.03
CA CYS A 64 -14.30 -8.42 -18.03
C CYS A 64 -14.28 -9.44 -19.18
N ARG A 65 -15.39 -10.16 -19.41
CA ARG A 65 -15.52 -11.09 -20.55
C ARG A 65 -15.28 -10.38 -21.88
N LYS A 66 -15.96 -9.24 -22.11
CA LYS A 66 -15.77 -8.43 -23.34
C LYS A 66 -14.34 -7.88 -23.46
N GLY A 67 -13.69 -7.58 -22.33
CA GLY A 67 -12.28 -7.19 -22.30
C GLY A 67 -11.37 -8.30 -22.83
N LEU A 68 -11.60 -9.55 -22.41
CA LEU A 68 -10.90 -10.72 -22.94
C LEU A 68 -11.16 -10.92 -24.43
N ASP A 69 -12.44 -10.83 -24.87
CA ASP A 69 -12.80 -10.93 -26.29
C ASP A 69 -12.08 -9.83 -27.11
N THR A 70 -11.97 -8.63 -26.58
CA THR A 70 -11.26 -7.52 -27.24
C THR A 70 -9.76 -7.79 -27.38
N LEU A 71 -9.12 -8.32 -26.33
CA LEU A 71 -7.71 -8.70 -26.39
C LEU A 71 -7.49 -9.84 -27.40
N ALA A 72 -8.39 -10.84 -27.41
CA ALA A 72 -8.33 -11.96 -28.34
C ALA A 72 -8.39 -11.52 -29.81
N GLU A 73 -9.35 -10.67 -30.19
CA GLU A 73 -9.43 -10.16 -31.54
C GLU A 73 -8.25 -9.26 -31.91
N ARG A 74 -7.77 -8.42 -30.92
CA ARG A 74 -6.68 -7.47 -31.16
C ARG A 74 -5.34 -8.16 -31.44
N PHE A 75 -5.10 -9.29 -30.78
CA PHE A 75 -3.82 -10.02 -30.83
C PHE A 75 -3.94 -11.41 -31.48
N LYS A 76 -4.97 -11.65 -32.27
CA LYS A 76 -5.21 -12.95 -32.94
C LYS A 76 -4.04 -13.45 -33.80
N ASP A 77 -3.29 -12.54 -34.42
CA ASP A 77 -2.12 -12.80 -35.24
C ASP A 77 -0.81 -12.35 -34.57
N GLY A 78 -0.87 -12.03 -33.28
CA GLY A 78 0.25 -11.55 -32.47
C GLY A 78 0.79 -12.60 -31.49
N PRO A 79 1.57 -12.16 -30.45
CA PRO A 79 2.01 -13.06 -29.40
C PRO A 79 0.80 -13.58 -28.60
N GLU A 80 0.93 -14.77 -28.04
CA GLU A 80 -0.02 -15.30 -27.09
C GLU A 80 0.01 -14.49 -25.78
N LEU A 81 -1.15 -14.34 -25.10
CA LEU A 81 -1.20 -13.60 -23.85
C LEU A 81 -1.65 -14.53 -22.73
N LEU A 82 -1.07 -14.36 -21.54
CA LEU A 82 -1.57 -14.93 -20.31
C LEU A 82 -2.05 -13.78 -19.40
N VAL A 83 -3.38 -13.66 -19.26
CA VAL A 83 -4.04 -12.50 -18.65
C VAL A 83 -4.69 -12.89 -17.33
N GLY A 84 -4.39 -12.15 -16.25
CA GLY A 84 -5.06 -12.29 -14.97
C GLY A 84 -6.44 -11.61 -14.99
N ALA A 85 -7.52 -12.38 -14.79
CA ALA A 85 -8.88 -11.88 -14.87
C ALA A 85 -9.86 -12.67 -13.99
N PRO A 86 -10.94 -12.04 -13.48
CA PRO A 86 -12.08 -12.77 -12.94
C PRO A 86 -12.88 -13.39 -14.09
N VAL A 87 -13.27 -14.66 -13.93
CA VAL A 87 -14.14 -15.39 -14.86
C VAL A 87 -15.22 -16.13 -14.11
N GLU A 88 -16.27 -16.57 -14.79
CA GLU A 88 -17.31 -17.38 -14.17
C GLU A 88 -16.73 -18.69 -13.61
N SER A 89 -17.18 -19.07 -12.41
CA SER A 89 -16.79 -20.33 -11.81
C SER A 89 -17.47 -21.50 -12.53
N VAL A 90 -16.70 -22.56 -12.76
CA VAL A 90 -17.21 -23.84 -13.27
C VAL A 90 -17.72 -24.75 -12.16
N TYR A 91 -17.47 -24.39 -10.89
CA TYR A 91 -17.84 -25.19 -9.72
C TYR A 91 -19.09 -24.64 -8.99
N ASN A 92 -19.29 -23.32 -9.04
CA ASN A 92 -20.39 -22.66 -8.36
C ASN A 92 -20.87 -21.45 -9.17
N ALA A 93 -22.05 -21.56 -9.79
CA ALA A 93 -22.63 -20.50 -10.63
C ALA A 93 -22.87 -19.16 -9.91
N SER A 94 -22.79 -19.13 -8.57
CA SER A 94 -22.95 -17.90 -7.77
C SER A 94 -21.61 -17.23 -7.45
N LEU A 95 -20.49 -17.83 -7.85
CA LEU A 95 -19.15 -17.34 -7.58
C LEU A 95 -18.37 -17.14 -8.88
N LEU A 96 -17.27 -16.42 -8.76
CA LEU A 96 -16.27 -16.24 -9.82
C LEU A 96 -15.04 -17.07 -9.50
N SER A 97 -14.14 -17.22 -10.47
CA SER A 97 -12.78 -17.72 -10.29
C SER A 97 -11.79 -16.60 -10.60
N ASN A 98 -10.82 -16.40 -9.73
CA ASN A 98 -9.64 -15.63 -10.06
C ASN A 98 -8.73 -16.50 -10.93
N ALA A 99 -8.53 -16.11 -12.19
CA ALA A 99 -8.01 -17.00 -13.20
C ALA A 99 -6.86 -16.42 -14.03
N ALA A 100 -5.99 -17.31 -14.48
CA ALA A 100 -5.06 -17.09 -15.57
C ALA A 100 -5.71 -17.52 -16.88
N VAL A 101 -5.93 -16.57 -17.78
CA VAL A 101 -6.63 -16.75 -19.04
C VAL A 101 -5.62 -16.68 -20.18
N HIS A 102 -5.55 -17.75 -20.98
CA HIS A 102 -4.75 -17.80 -22.19
C HIS A 102 -5.54 -17.23 -23.36
N VAL A 103 -5.01 -16.19 -23.96
CA VAL A 103 -5.60 -15.49 -25.10
C VAL A 103 -4.75 -15.78 -26.34
N HIS A 104 -5.33 -16.44 -27.33
CA HIS A 104 -4.64 -16.89 -28.54
C HIS A 104 -5.59 -17.07 -29.71
N GLY A 105 -5.11 -16.94 -30.95
CA GLY A 105 -5.84 -17.30 -32.17
C GLY A 105 -7.25 -16.69 -32.32
N GLY A 106 -7.50 -15.52 -31.70
CA GLY A 106 -8.81 -14.85 -31.73
C GLY A 106 -9.81 -15.34 -30.68
N GLY A 107 -9.39 -16.25 -29.78
CA GLY A 107 -10.19 -16.73 -28.63
C GLY A 107 -9.43 -16.72 -27.33
N TRP A 108 -10.04 -17.29 -26.29
CA TRP A 108 -9.39 -17.43 -24.99
C TRP A 108 -9.90 -18.65 -24.22
N ASP A 109 -9.02 -19.23 -23.38
CA ASP A 109 -9.28 -20.36 -22.51
C ASP A 109 -8.73 -20.13 -21.12
N VAL A 110 -9.36 -20.72 -20.09
CA VAL A 110 -8.86 -20.65 -18.72
C VAL A 110 -7.82 -21.76 -18.49
N VAL A 111 -6.57 -21.36 -18.22
CA VAL A 111 -5.47 -22.29 -17.95
C VAL A 111 -5.44 -22.69 -16.48
N SER A 112 -5.53 -21.72 -15.59
CA SER A 112 -5.39 -21.95 -14.16
C SER A 112 -6.37 -21.10 -13.36
N ARG A 113 -6.79 -21.61 -12.19
CA ARG A 113 -7.62 -20.87 -11.23
C ARG A 113 -6.91 -20.84 -9.90
N LYS A 114 -7.01 -19.71 -9.18
CA LYS A 114 -6.39 -19.55 -7.86
C LYS A 114 -6.93 -20.59 -6.89
N ILE A 115 -6.05 -21.42 -6.34
CA ILE A 115 -6.43 -22.55 -5.49
C ILE A 115 -6.76 -22.08 -4.07
N ARG A 116 -6.04 -21.08 -3.59
CA ARG A 116 -6.23 -20.56 -2.24
C ARG A 116 -6.59 -19.07 -2.33
N PRO A 117 -7.88 -18.69 -2.27
CA PRO A 117 -8.24 -17.30 -2.11
C PRO A 117 -7.67 -16.80 -0.80
N LYS A 118 -7.38 -15.51 -0.73
CA LYS A 118 -6.93 -14.80 0.47
C LYS A 118 -7.71 -15.25 1.71
N SER A 119 -7.15 -15.09 2.90
CA SER A 119 -7.73 -15.59 4.15
C SER A 119 -9.24 -15.28 4.22
N SER A 120 -9.99 -16.02 5.04
CA SER A 120 -11.42 -15.78 5.27
C SER A 120 -11.77 -14.36 5.76
N ARG A 121 -10.74 -13.57 6.12
CA ARG A 121 -10.85 -12.16 6.46
C ARG A 121 -10.73 -11.24 5.25
N ASP A 122 -10.33 -11.76 4.09
CA ASP A 122 -10.24 -10.99 2.86
C ASP A 122 -11.65 -10.80 2.28
N PRO A 123 -12.08 -9.57 2.03
CA PRO A 123 -13.38 -9.29 1.43
C PRO A 123 -13.62 -10.02 0.11
N GLU A 124 -12.58 -10.29 -0.68
CA GLU A 124 -12.68 -10.98 -1.96
C GLU A 124 -12.97 -12.48 -1.83
N ALA A 125 -12.62 -13.10 -0.68
CA ALA A 125 -12.88 -14.52 -0.45
C ALA A 125 -14.37 -14.91 -0.53
N ARG A 126 -15.28 -13.93 -0.45
CA ARG A 126 -16.74 -14.14 -0.61
C ARG A 126 -17.18 -14.20 -2.07
N PHE A 127 -16.37 -13.76 -3.02
CA PHE A 127 -16.70 -13.69 -4.45
C PHE A 127 -16.03 -14.78 -5.28
N PHE A 128 -14.86 -15.24 -4.84
CA PHE A 128 -14.09 -16.24 -5.58
C PHE A 128 -14.22 -17.63 -4.96
N ASP A 129 -14.43 -18.61 -5.83
CA ASP A 129 -14.29 -20.01 -5.46
C ASP A 129 -12.81 -20.44 -5.39
N ARG A 130 -12.59 -21.64 -4.91
CA ARG A 130 -11.27 -22.26 -4.89
C ARG A 130 -11.05 -23.08 -6.15
N GLY A 131 -9.93 -22.83 -6.85
CA GLY A 131 -9.43 -23.74 -7.86
C GLY A 131 -9.04 -25.09 -7.24
N VAL A 132 -8.99 -26.13 -8.04
CA VAL A 132 -8.65 -27.48 -7.59
C VAL A 132 -7.25 -27.92 -8.05
N SER A 133 -6.72 -27.30 -9.10
CA SER A 133 -5.40 -27.63 -9.65
C SER A 133 -4.83 -26.45 -10.43
N CYS A 134 -3.51 -26.38 -10.51
CA CYS A 134 -2.81 -25.49 -11.45
C CYS A 134 -2.73 -26.12 -12.84
N GLY A 135 -2.87 -25.28 -13.87
CA GLY A 135 -2.80 -25.70 -15.27
C GLY A 135 -1.38 -25.66 -15.83
N ILE A 136 -1.20 -26.30 -16.98
CA ILE A 136 0.01 -26.20 -17.80
C ILE A 136 -0.36 -25.53 -19.10
N LEU A 137 0.35 -24.48 -19.46
CA LEU A 137 0.31 -23.81 -20.75
C LEU A 137 1.46 -24.34 -21.61
N THR A 138 1.19 -24.68 -22.87
CA THR A 138 2.24 -25.07 -23.82
C THR A 138 2.36 -24.03 -24.91
N VAL A 139 3.52 -23.38 -25.03
CA VAL A 139 3.83 -22.37 -26.04
C VAL A 139 5.18 -22.70 -26.66
N GLU A 140 5.28 -22.76 -27.97
CA GLU A 140 6.52 -23.08 -28.69
C GLU A 140 7.26 -24.31 -28.12
N GLY A 141 6.51 -25.34 -27.72
CA GLY A 141 7.03 -26.58 -27.14
C GLY A 141 7.44 -26.50 -25.66
N TRP A 142 7.46 -25.31 -25.04
CA TRP A 142 7.70 -25.13 -23.61
C TRP A 142 6.45 -25.42 -22.80
N ARG A 143 6.59 -26.23 -21.76
CA ARG A 143 5.52 -26.59 -20.82
C ARG A 143 5.63 -25.72 -19.56
N LEU A 144 4.77 -24.74 -19.43
CA LEU A 144 4.77 -23.76 -18.33
C LEU A 144 3.68 -24.08 -17.33
N GLY A 145 4.06 -24.39 -16.08
CA GLY A 145 3.12 -24.49 -14.97
C GLY A 145 2.66 -23.09 -14.54
N VAL A 146 1.35 -22.84 -14.58
CA VAL A 146 0.79 -21.51 -14.31
C VAL A 146 0.19 -21.47 -12.90
N VAL A 147 0.72 -20.57 -12.06
CA VAL A 147 0.37 -20.42 -10.65
C VAL A 147 -0.14 -19.00 -10.40
N LEU A 148 -1.30 -18.89 -9.75
CA LEU A 148 -1.81 -17.66 -9.16
C LEU A 148 -1.60 -17.78 -7.64
N CYS A 149 -0.73 -16.94 -7.08
CA CYS A 149 -0.30 -17.06 -5.70
C CYS A 149 -0.40 -15.73 -4.96
N GLU A 150 -0.80 -15.77 -3.68
CA GLU A 150 -0.86 -14.60 -2.80
C GLU A 150 0.48 -14.20 -2.24
N SER A 151 1.30 -15.20 -1.98
CA SER A 151 2.59 -15.05 -1.33
C SER A 151 3.52 -16.07 -1.95
N ASP A 152 4.58 -15.58 -2.54
CA ASP A 152 5.65 -16.41 -3.07
C ASP A 152 6.30 -17.26 -1.96
N THR A 153 6.19 -16.79 -0.69
CA THR A 153 6.71 -17.48 0.48
C THR A 153 5.94 -18.75 0.86
N GLU A 154 4.69 -18.89 0.45
CA GLU A 154 3.86 -20.06 0.78
C GLU A 154 3.91 -21.17 -0.29
N ALA A 155 4.40 -20.87 -1.48
CA ALA A 155 4.32 -21.80 -2.61
C ALA A 155 5.01 -23.14 -2.35
N GLU A 156 6.09 -23.17 -1.61
CA GLU A 156 6.83 -24.40 -1.28
C GLU A 156 6.20 -25.22 -0.15
N PHE A 157 5.45 -24.56 0.74
CA PHE A 157 4.77 -25.19 1.88
C PHE A 157 3.27 -25.37 1.62
N TRP A 158 2.87 -25.28 0.38
CA TRP A 158 1.47 -25.28 -0.03
C TRP A 158 0.90 -26.70 0.07
N THR A 159 0.25 -26.98 1.18
CA THR A 159 -0.68 -28.10 1.27
C THR A 159 -2.11 -27.55 1.19
N VAL A 160 -2.93 -28.11 0.31
CA VAL A 160 -4.38 -27.83 0.33
C VAL A 160 -4.91 -28.31 1.69
N GLN A 161 -5.57 -27.42 2.44
CA GLN A 161 -6.09 -27.75 3.78
C GLN A 161 -6.92 -29.04 3.74
N GLY A 162 -6.49 -30.05 4.53
CA GLY A 162 -7.14 -31.36 4.60
C GLY A 162 -6.65 -32.40 3.58
N THR A 163 -5.62 -32.08 2.79
CA THR A 163 -4.94 -33.04 1.88
C THR A 163 -3.45 -32.80 1.95
N ASP A 164 -2.64 -33.86 1.69
CA ASP A 164 -1.19 -33.74 1.51
C ASP A 164 -0.81 -33.25 0.10
N HIS A 165 -1.73 -32.62 -0.59
CA HIS A 165 -1.59 -32.21 -1.97
C HIS A 165 -0.94 -30.82 -2.08
N ASN A 166 0.20 -30.74 -2.76
CA ASN A 166 0.89 -29.52 -3.09
C ASN A 166 0.81 -29.25 -4.59
N PRO A 167 0.07 -28.22 -5.05
CA PRO A 167 -0.13 -27.95 -6.47
C PRO A 167 1.16 -27.66 -7.23
N LEU A 168 2.17 -27.09 -6.58
CA LEU A 168 3.48 -26.87 -7.18
C LEU A 168 4.19 -28.20 -7.46
N LEU A 169 4.21 -29.11 -6.50
CA LEU A 169 4.83 -30.42 -6.67
C LEU A 169 4.14 -31.25 -7.75
N ASP A 170 2.83 -31.09 -7.91
CA ASP A 170 2.08 -31.71 -9.01
C ASP A 170 2.51 -31.19 -10.39
N LEU A 171 2.70 -29.87 -10.53
CA LEU A 171 3.22 -29.30 -11.78
C LEU A 171 4.61 -29.85 -12.10
N ILE A 172 5.49 -29.90 -11.12
CA ILE A 172 6.84 -30.47 -11.25
C ILE A 172 6.77 -31.95 -11.66
N ALA A 173 5.94 -32.76 -10.97
CA ALA A 173 5.75 -34.17 -11.28
C ALA A 173 5.18 -34.43 -12.70
N ARG A 174 4.43 -33.47 -13.25
CA ARG A 174 3.92 -33.50 -14.62
C ARG A 174 4.93 -33.04 -15.68
N GLY A 175 6.16 -32.73 -15.27
CA GLY A 175 7.29 -32.43 -16.16
C GLY A 175 7.14 -31.08 -16.86
N VAL A 176 7.04 -30.00 -16.10
CA VAL A 176 7.08 -28.62 -16.63
C VAL A 176 8.52 -28.18 -16.82
N ASP A 177 8.77 -27.34 -17.86
CA ASP A 177 10.07 -26.74 -18.14
C ASP A 177 10.27 -25.43 -17.35
N GLY A 178 9.16 -24.79 -16.97
CA GLY A 178 9.17 -23.55 -16.19
C GLY A 178 7.87 -23.32 -15.43
N LEU A 179 7.92 -22.38 -14.52
CA LEU A 179 6.80 -21.90 -13.72
C LEU A 179 6.53 -20.43 -14.03
N VAL A 180 5.26 -20.08 -14.17
CA VAL A 180 4.80 -18.69 -14.30
C VAL A 180 3.95 -18.36 -13.09
N TYR A 181 4.47 -17.46 -12.26
CA TYR A 181 3.76 -16.89 -11.10
C TYR A 181 3.12 -15.57 -11.51
N MET A 182 1.80 -15.53 -11.56
CA MET A 182 1.05 -14.30 -11.74
C MET A 182 0.61 -13.81 -10.36
N THR A 183 1.13 -12.67 -9.94
CA THR A 183 0.97 -12.20 -8.56
C THR A 183 0.45 -10.77 -8.46
N ALA A 184 -0.20 -10.46 -7.34
CA ALA A 184 -0.50 -9.13 -6.87
C ALA A 184 -0.19 -9.09 -5.37
N VAL A 185 1.11 -9.20 -5.05
CA VAL A 185 1.61 -9.20 -3.68
C VAL A 185 1.85 -7.76 -3.25
N PRO A 186 1.14 -7.27 -2.22
CA PRO A 186 1.38 -5.94 -1.70
C PRO A 186 2.78 -5.80 -1.09
N TYR A 187 3.37 -4.64 -1.30
CA TYR A 187 4.61 -4.27 -0.64
C TYR A 187 4.44 -4.21 0.87
N THR A 188 5.37 -4.79 1.59
CA THR A 188 5.60 -4.55 3.02
C THR A 188 7.10 -4.45 3.27
N MET A 189 7.49 -3.75 4.34
CA MET A 189 8.90 -3.62 4.71
C MET A 189 9.54 -5.00 4.86
N GLY A 190 10.62 -5.25 4.14
CA GLY A 190 11.37 -6.52 4.16
C GLY A 190 10.85 -7.62 3.22
N SER A 191 9.61 -7.53 2.72
CA SER A 191 8.99 -8.60 1.92
C SER A 191 9.72 -8.94 0.61
N ARG A 192 10.42 -7.97 0.02
CA ARG A 192 11.15 -8.18 -1.24
C ARG A 192 12.22 -9.26 -1.15
N ALA A 193 13.10 -9.15 -0.14
CA ALA A 193 14.20 -10.09 0.03
C ALA A 193 13.67 -11.50 0.36
N GLU A 194 12.60 -11.58 1.13
CA GLU A 194 11.93 -12.84 1.46
C GLU A 194 11.34 -13.50 0.22
N THR A 195 10.59 -12.74 -0.59
CA THR A 195 10.01 -13.22 -1.85
C THR A 195 11.08 -13.75 -2.80
N GLU A 196 12.13 -12.96 -3.05
CA GLU A 196 13.22 -13.37 -3.94
C GLU A 196 13.94 -14.61 -3.44
N ALA A 197 14.22 -14.71 -2.14
CA ALA A 197 14.86 -15.89 -1.56
C ALA A 197 14.03 -17.16 -1.76
N VAL A 198 12.71 -17.08 -1.63
CA VAL A 198 11.80 -18.21 -1.87
C VAL A 198 11.78 -18.60 -3.34
N LEU A 199 11.63 -17.64 -4.26
CA LEU A 199 11.62 -17.94 -5.71
C LEU A 199 12.94 -18.54 -6.17
N THR A 200 14.07 -18.02 -5.69
CA THR A 200 15.41 -18.57 -5.92
C THR A 200 15.50 -20.04 -5.44
N HIS A 201 15.01 -20.30 -4.23
CA HIS A 201 15.01 -21.65 -3.67
C HIS A 201 14.14 -22.60 -4.50
N VAL A 202 12.94 -22.19 -4.90
CA VAL A 202 12.03 -23.01 -5.73
C VAL A 202 12.67 -23.34 -7.09
N ALA A 203 13.20 -22.33 -7.80
CA ALA A 203 13.83 -22.53 -9.10
C ALA A 203 15.03 -23.48 -9.02
N ALA A 204 15.94 -23.27 -8.06
CA ALA A 204 17.13 -24.09 -7.86
C ALA A 204 16.80 -25.52 -7.42
N ARG A 205 15.87 -25.70 -6.48
CA ARG A 205 15.49 -27.01 -5.95
C ARG A 205 14.84 -27.92 -6.99
N HIS A 206 14.00 -27.34 -7.84
CA HIS A 206 13.23 -28.11 -8.81
C HIS A 206 13.84 -28.09 -10.21
N HIS A 207 14.94 -27.35 -10.40
CA HIS A 207 15.65 -27.21 -11.69
C HIS A 207 14.75 -26.74 -12.82
N VAL A 208 13.89 -25.72 -12.56
CA VAL A 208 12.96 -25.14 -13.50
C VAL A 208 13.20 -23.64 -13.70
N HIS A 209 12.93 -23.13 -14.87
CA HIS A 209 12.83 -21.67 -15.06
C HIS A 209 11.66 -21.11 -14.25
N LEU A 210 11.80 -19.90 -13.74
CA LEU A 210 10.73 -19.24 -12.98
C LEU A 210 10.54 -17.80 -13.46
N LEU A 211 9.32 -17.48 -13.85
CA LEU A 211 8.89 -16.15 -14.24
C LEU A 211 7.85 -15.65 -13.22
N SER A 212 8.18 -14.64 -12.45
CA SER A 212 7.26 -14.00 -11.51
C SER A 212 6.84 -12.63 -12.03
N VAL A 213 5.56 -12.44 -12.24
CA VAL A 213 4.98 -11.18 -12.75
C VAL A 213 4.10 -10.58 -11.67
N ASN A 214 4.57 -9.49 -11.06
CA ASN A 214 3.85 -8.81 -9.99
C ASN A 214 3.21 -7.50 -10.46
N ALA A 215 2.04 -7.18 -9.90
CA ALA A 215 1.40 -5.89 -10.11
C ALA A 215 2.27 -4.74 -9.59
N VAL A 216 2.10 -3.57 -10.17
CA VAL A 216 2.66 -2.31 -9.66
C VAL A 216 1.52 -1.30 -9.48
N GLY A 217 1.66 -0.39 -8.53
CA GLY A 217 0.69 0.69 -8.31
C GLY A 217 0.06 0.72 -6.93
N GLY A 218 -0.58 1.84 -6.60
CA GLY A 218 -1.39 2.03 -5.41
C GLY A 218 -2.85 1.68 -5.66
N ASN A 219 -3.51 1.00 -4.71
CA ASN A 219 -4.91 0.65 -4.77
C ASN A 219 -5.51 0.70 -3.37
N ASP A 220 -6.34 1.71 -3.08
CA ASP A 220 -6.74 2.06 -1.73
C ASP A 220 -5.51 2.21 -0.81
N GLY A 221 -5.44 1.45 0.27
CA GLY A 221 -4.29 1.44 1.18
C GLY A 221 -3.15 0.50 0.75
N LEU A 222 -3.31 -0.29 -0.32
CA LEU A 222 -2.31 -1.24 -0.76
C LEU A 222 -1.41 -0.66 -1.83
N VAL A 223 -0.13 -0.96 -1.73
CA VAL A 223 0.85 -0.60 -2.76
C VAL A 223 1.54 -1.86 -3.26
N TYR A 224 1.61 -2.00 -4.56
CA TYR A 224 2.29 -3.09 -5.25
C TYR A 224 3.59 -2.57 -5.84
N SER A 225 4.70 -3.23 -5.53
CA SER A 225 6.03 -2.71 -5.88
C SER A 225 6.50 -3.09 -7.29
N GLY A 226 5.77 -3.93 -8.01
CA GLY A 226 6.28 -4.54 -9.23
C GLY A 226 7.44 -5.48 -8.92
N GLN A 227 8.63 -5.19 -9.45
CA GLN A 227 9.84 -5.99 -9.26
C GLN A 227 9.68 -7.44 -9.75
N SER A 228 9.01 -7.60 -10.88
CA SER A 228 8.88 -8.88 -11.57
C SER A 228 10.25 -9.50 -11.83
N LEU A 229 10.36 -10.82 -11.77
CA LEU A 229 11.64 -11.55 -11.80
C LEU A 229 11.61 -12.65 -12.86
N ALA A 230 12.78 -12.91 -13.47
CA ALA A 230 13.04 -14.12 -14.22
C ALA A 230 14.28 -14.82 -13.64
N LEU A 231 14.13 -16.11 -13.33
CA LEU A 231 15.16 -16.94 -12.73
C LEU A 231 15.44 -18.16 -13.61
N ASP A 232 16.70 -18.54 -13.69
CA ASP A 232 17.12 -19.75 -14.37
C ASP A 232 16.98 -21.01 -13.46
N PRO A 233 17.17 -22.22 -13.99
CA PRO A 233 17.08 -23.47 -13.20
C PRO A 233 18.14 -23.61 -12.10
N THR A 234 19.11 -22.73 -12.00
CA THR A 234 20.07 -22.67 -10.88
C THR A 234 19.59 -21.75 -9.75
N GLY A 235 18.50 -21.02 -9.97
CA GLY A 235 17.99 -20.00 -9.07
C GLY A 235 18.63 -18.61 -9.28
N ALA A 236 19.47 -18.43 -10.29
CA ALA A 236 20.07 -17.14 -10.57
C ALA A 236 19.02 -16.20 -11.22
N VAL A 237 18.86 -15.00 -10.66
CA VAL A 237 18.02 -13.95 -11.24
C VAL A 237 18.75 -13.37 -12.44
N TYR A 238 18.20 -13.52 -13.65
CA TYR A 238 18.78 -12.98 -14.88
C TYR A 238 18.01 -11.78 -15.47
N ALA A 239 16.82 -11.49 -14.94
CA ALA A 239 16.10 -10.27 -15.28
C ALA A 239 15.22 -9.79 -14.12
N ARG A 240 15.11 -8.47 -13.96
CA ARG A 240 14.37 -7.81 -12.89
C ARG A 240 13.64 -6.58 -13.39
N GLY A 241 12.35 -6.48 -13.11
CA GLY A 241 11.53 -5.30 -13.36
C GLY A 241 11.85 -4.16 -12.38
N ARG A 242 11.60 -2.93 -12.82
CA ARG A 242 11.81 -1.73 -12.00
C ARG A 242 10.88 -1.71 -10.78
N ALA A 243 11.40 -1.20 -9.67
CA ALA A 243 10.60 -1.02 -8.47
C ALA A 243 9.68 0.20 -8.61
N PHE A 244 8.42 0.05 -8.21
CA PHE A 244 7.41 1.12 -8.15
C PHE A 244 7.12 1.82 -9.49
N GLU A 245 7.43 1.18 -10.60
CA GLU A 245 7.17 1.69 -11.95
C GLU A 245 6.56 0.60 -12.85
N GLU A 246 5.76 1.01 -13.83
CA GLU A 246 5.36 0.09 -14.91
C GLU A 246 6.59 -0.29 -15.72
N ASP A 247 6.66 -1.57 -16.14
CA ASP A 247 7.77 -2.08 -16.93
C ASP A 247 7.34 -3.21 -17.86
N VAL A 248 8.10 -3.40 -18.92
CA VAL A 248 7.97 -4.52 -19.85
C VAL A 248 9.32 -5.22 -19.89
N LEU A 249 9.40 -6.40 -19.30
CA LEU A 249 10.62 -7.17 -19.17
C LEU A 249 10.63 -8.30 -20.22
N VAL A 250 11.40 -8.15 -21.28
CA VAL A 250 11.51 -9.15 -22.33
C VAL A 250 12.70 -10.06 -22.02
N VAL A 251 12.45 -11.36 -21.94
CA VAL A 251 13.45 -12.36 -21.56
C VAL A 251 13.47 -13.53 -22.55
N ASP A 252 14.64 -14.06 -22.85
CA ASP A 252 14.80 -15.35 -23.54
C ASP A 252 15.08 -16.46 -22.52
N MET A 253 14.13 -17.37 -22.36
CA MET A 253 14.25 -18.48 -21.43
C MET A 253 15.32 -19.51 -21.86
N ALA A 254 15.65 -19.59 -23.15
CA ALA A 254 16.60 -20.57 -23.66
C ALA A 254 18.07 -20.15 -23.49
N GLU A 255 18.34 -18.86 -23.72
CA GLU A 255 19.72 -18.38 -23.70
C GLU A 255 20.19 -18.01 -22.29
N GLY A 256 19.24 -17.69 -21.38
CA GLY A 256 19.58 -17.07 -20.08
C GLY A 256 20.35 -15.77 -20.30
N SER A 257 20.38 -14.91 -19.35
CA SER A 257 21.21 -13.70 -19.36
C SER A 257 22.21 -13.75 -18.22
N ALA A 258 23.24 -12.91 -18.25
CA ALA A 258 24.13 -12.76 -17.11
C ALA A 258 23.29 -12.39 -15.86
N PRO A 259 23.62 -12.93 -14.69
CA PRO A 259 22.90 -12.61 -13.45
C PRO A 259 22.83 -11.09 -13.24
N VAL A 260 21.63 -10.60 -12.93
CA VAL A 260 21.42 -9.19 -12.60
C VAL A 260 21.82 -8.97 -11.14
N ALA A 261 22.62 -7.93 -10.88
CA ALA A 261 23.03 -7.60 -9.54
C ALA A 261 21.84 -7.43 -8.60
N ASP A 262 21.98 -7.91 -7.37
CA ASP A 262 21.04 -7.62 -6.32
C ASP A 262 20.94 -6.12 -6.08
N VAL A 263 19.73 -5.58 -6.16
CA VAL A 263 19.48 -4.18 -5.82
C VAL A 263 19.17 -4.13 -4.33
N SER A 264 20.24 -4.12 -3.54
CA SER A 264 20.15 -3.93 -2.09
C SER A 264 19.78 -2.46 -1.78
N GLY A 265 18.50 -2.12 -1.91
CA GLY A 265 17.97 -0.87 -1.37
C GLY A 265 17.80 -0.98 0.15
N CYS A 266 18.03 0.10 0.90
CA CYS A 266 17.65 0.14 2.29
C CYS A 266 16.11 0.15 2.43
N TRP A 267 15.60 -0.21 3.60
CA TRP A 267 14.15 -0.28 3.82
C TRP A 267 13.47 1.09 3.68
N GLU A 268 14.16 2.18 4.00
CA GLU A 268 13.68 3.55 3.88
C GLU A 268 13.41 3.94 2.42
N GLU A 269 14.26 3.50 1.50
CA GLU A 269 14.06 3.69 0.06
C GLU A 269 12.79 2.99 -0.42
N GLY A 270 12.62 1.74 -0.02
CA GLY A 270 11.44 0.97 -0.36
C GLY A 270 10.15 1.58 0.19
N VAL A 271 10.16 2.02 1.44
CA VAL A 271 9.03 2.71 2.07
C VAL A 271 8.72 4.02 1.36
N LEU A 272 9.73 4.86 1.11
CA LEU A 272 9.52 6.13 0.40
C LEU A 272 8.94 5.90 -1.01
N GLY A 273 9.46 4.92 -1.75
CA GLY A 273 8.92 4.52 -3.05
C GLY A 273 7.46 4.10 -2.97
N ALA A 274 7.12 3.27 -1.99
CA ALA A 274 5.75 2.81 -1.76
C ALA A 274 4.80 3.96 -1.40
N LEU A 275 5.19 4.85 -0.47
CA LEU A 275 4.37 5.97 -0.05
C LEU A 275 4.18 7.00 -1.19
N THR A 276 5.23 7.24 -1.98
CA THR A 276 5.16 8.15 -3.14
C THR A 276 4.23 7.58 -4.21
N LEU A 277 4.40 6.30 -4.60
CA LEU A 277 3.53 5.64 -5.57
C LEU A 277 2.09 5.55 -5.07
N GLY A 278 1.89 5.12 -3.83
CA GLY A 278 0.57 5.01 -3.21
C GLY A 278 -0.17 6.35 -3.16
N THR A 279 0.51 7.43 -2.78
CA THR A 279 -0.06 8.79 -2.75
C THR A 279 -0.44 9.27 -4.15
N ARG A 280 0.45 9.11 -5.13
CA ARG A 280 0.19 9.48 -6.52
C ARG A 280 -1.04 8.76 -7.07
N ASP A 281 -1.05 7.45 -6.94
CA ASP A 281 -2.08 6.61 -7.52
C ASP A 281 -3.44 6.82 -6.81
N PHE A 282 -3.45 6.94 -5.49
CA PHE A 282 -4.67 7.22 -4.74
C PHE A 282 -5.33 8.52 -5.23
N VAL A 283 -4.55 9.60 -5.32
CA VAL A 283 -5.07 10.90 -5.78
C VAL A 283 -5.58 10.82 -7.21
N HIS A 284 -4.81 10.27 -8.14
CA HIS A 284 -5.19 10.19 -9.54
C HIS A 284 -6.35 9.23 -9.81
N LYS A 285 -6.34 8.04 -9.16
CA LYS A 285 -7.41 7.04 -9.33
C LYS A 285 -8.73 7.48 -8.70
N CYS A 286 -8.71 8.40 -7.73
CA CYS A 286 -9.90 9.12 -7.25
C CYS A 286 -10.39 10.22 -8.20
N GLY A 287 -9.79 10.38 -9.38
CA GLY A 287 -10.19 11.38 -10.37
C GLY A 287 -9.76 12.81 -10.02
N VAL A 288 -8.79 12.98 -9.13
CA VAL A 288 -8.26 14.25 -8.64
C VAL A 288 -6.77 14.35 -9.00
N SER A 289 -6.26 15.56 -9.18
CA SER A 289 -4.84 15.78 -9.49
C SER A 289 -4.11 16.61 -8.44
N ARG A 290 -4.80 17.09 -7.42
CA ARG A 290 -4.29 18.05 -6.43
C ARG A 290 -4.45 17.55 -5.01
N ALA A 291 -3.53 17.97 -4.15
CA ALA A 291 -3.60 17.71 -2.72
C ALA A 291 -3.38 18.99 -1.90
N VAL A 292 -3.99 19.02 -0.73
CA VAL A 292 -3.73 20.02 0.30
C VAL A 292 -3.37 19.33 1.60
N LEU A 293 -2.50 19.93 2.40
CA LEU A 293 -2.17 19.43 3.73
C LEU A 293 -1.90 20.55 4.72
N ALA A 294 -2.13 20.28 6.00
CA ALA A 294 -1.76 21.16 7.09
C ALA A 294 -0.25 21.04 7.36
N LEU A 295 0.48 22.15 7.25
CA LEU A 295 1.92 22.20 7.54
C LEU A 295 2.14 22.87 8.91
N SER A 296 2.56 22.06 9.88
CA SER A 296 2.66 22.49 11.29
C SER A 296 4.08 22.91 11.72
N GLY A 297 5.09 22.64 10.88
CA GLY A 297 6.51 22.76 11.26
C GLY A 297 7.03 21.58 12.10
N GLY A 298 6.24 20.50 12.21
CA GLY A 298 6.65 19.21 12.79
C GLY A 298 7.09 18.22 11.74
N MET A 299 7.81 17.16 12.15
CA MET A 299 8.42 16.16 11.29
C MET A 299 7.40 15.43 10.40
N ASP A 300 6.24 15.05 10.94
CA ASP A 300 5.23 14.28 10.23
C ASP A 300 4.71 15.04 9.02
N SER A 301 4.27 16.30 9.24
CA SER A 301 3.78 17.16 8.15
C SER A 301 4.88 17.50 7.14
N ALA A 302 6.13 17.58 7.58
CA ALA A 302 7.27 17.83 6.71
C ALA A 302 7.54 16.65 5.78
N LEU A 303 7.53 15.41 6.30
CA LEU A 303 7.72 14.21 5.48
C LEU A 303 6.54 14.01 4.52
N VAL A 304 5.29 14.23 4.97
CA VAL A 304 4.10 14.11 4.09
C VAL A 304 4.16 15.15 2.97
N LEU A 305 4.58 16.39 3.24
CA LEU A 305 4.76 17.40 2.19
C LEU A 305 5.80 16.96 1.15
N ALA A 306 6.95 16.44 1.61
CA ALA A 306 8.01 15.96 0.73
C ALA A 306 7.54 14.80 -0.17
N ILE A 307 6.84 13.80 0.41
CA ILE A 307 6.22 12.69 -0.33
C ILE A 307 5.18 13.19 -1.33
N ALA A 308 4.31 14.12 -0.93
CA ALA A 308 3.29 14.67 -1.80
C ALA A 308 3.88 15.39 -3.01
N VAL A 309 4.97 16.12 -2.83
CA VAL A 309 5.69 16.80 -3.94
C VAL A 309 6.32 15.79 -4.89
N ASP A 310 6.97 14.75 -4.37
CA ASP A 310 7.54 13.69 -5.22
C ASP A 310 6.44 12.90 -5.97
N ALA A 311 5.26 12.75 -5.35
CA ALA A 311 4.13 12.03 -5.95
C ALA A 311 3.37 12.83 -7.02
N LEU A 312 3.14 14.12 -6.80
CA LEU A 312 2.20 14.93 -7.58
C LEU A 312 2.85 16.12 -8.29
N GLY A 313 4.07 16.47 -7.93
CA GLY A 313 4.73 17.71 -8.34
C GLY A 313 4.29 18.91 -7.48
N ALA A 314 5.21 19.86 -7.28
CA ALA A 314 5.00 21.03 -6.41
C ALA A 314 3.78 21.90 -6.78
N ASP A 315 3.49 22.04 -8.07
CA ASP A 315 2.34 22.85 -8.57
C ASP A 315 0.97 22.26 -8.18
N ASN A 316 0.91 20.97 -7.86
CA ASN A 316 -0.31 20.27 -7.51
C ASN A 316 -0.50 20.09 -6.00
N VAL A 317 0.43 20.61 -5.20
CA VAL A 317 0.38 20.53 -3.73
C VAL A 317 0.26 21.95 -3.15
N THR A 318 -0.60 22.12 -2.16
CA THR A 318 -0.72 23.37 -1.41
C THR A 318 -0.57 23.09 0.09
N ALA A 319 0.39 23.77 0.72
CA ALA A 319 0.57 23.73 2.16
C ALA A 319 -0.25 24.82 2.86
N VAL A 320 -0.89 24.48 3.97
CA VAL A 320 -1.71 25.41 4.76
C VAL A 320 -1.15 25.52 6.17
N LEU A 321 -0.61 26.68 6.52
CA LEU A 321 -0.09 26.97 7.84
C LEU A 321 -1.21 27.64 8.66
N MET A 322 -1.57 27.03 9.79
CA MET A 322 -2.69 27.47 10.63
C MET A 322 -2.23 27.73 12.07
N PRO A 323 -1.39 28.78 12.29
CA PRO A 323 -0.87 29.07 13.62
C PRO A 323 -1.96 29.50 14.59
N SER A 324 -1.83 29.06 15.84
CA SER A 324 -2.56 29.55 17.01
C SER A 324 -1.67 30.49 17.83
N PRO A 325 -2.19 31.14 18.89
CA PRO A 325 -1.36 31.90 19.83
C PRO A 325 -0.29 31.07 20.56
N TYR A 326 -0.42 29.73 20.53
CA TYR A 326 0.52 28.79 21.15
C TYR A 326 1.57 28.25 20.18
N SER A 327 1.37 28.46 18.87
CA SER A 327 2.34 28.04 17.85
C SER A 327 3.61 28.86 17.97
N SER A 328 4.75 28.16 18.02
CA SER A 328 6.04 28.82 18.07
C SER A 328 6.37 29.53 16.75
N ARG A 329 7.07 30.65 16.83
CA ARG A 329 7.56 31.33 15.62
C ARG A 329 8.46 30.41 14.79
N GLY A 330 9.30 29.59 15.45
CA GLY A 330 10.16 28.61 14.78
C GLY A 330 9.37 27.60 13.95
N SER A 331 8.18 27.15 14.41
CA SER A 331 7.35 26.22 13.64
C SER A 331 6.83 26.85 12.34
N VAL A 332 6.50 28.15 12.36
CA VAL A 332 6.08 28.87 11.15
C VAL A 332 7.26 29.09 10.22
N ASP A 333 8.40 29.54 10.74
CA ASP A 333 9.62 29.79 9.95
C ASP A 333 10.12 28.50 9.30
N ASP A 334 10.18 27.38 10.03
CA ASP A 334 10.56 26.05 9.53
C ASP A 334 9.62 25.55 8.44
N SER A 335 8.31 25.81 8.57
CA SER A 335 7.30 25.46 7.57
C SER A 335 7.50 26.24 6.29
N VAL A 336 7.79 27.54 6.37
CA VAL A 336 8.06 28.40 5.22
C VAL A 336 9.33 27.96 4.51
N GLU A 337 10.42 27.74 5.24
CA GLU A 337 11.67 27.26 4.70
C GLU A 337 11.49 25.92 3.93
N LEU A 338 10.75 24.97 4.52
CA LEU A 338 10.46 23.71 3.86
C LEU A 338 9.63 23.89 2.58
N ALA A 339 8.59 24.71 2.63
CA ALA A 339 7.74 24.99 1.46
C ALA A 339 8.56 25.62 0.33
N ASP A 340 9.44 26.56 0.65
CA ASP A 340 10.35 27.21 -0.31
C ASP A 340 11.37 26.20 -0.87
N ASN A 341 11.97 25.34 -0.04
CA ASN A 341 12.90 24.29 -0.46
C ASN A 341 12.28 23.30 -1.45
N LEU A 342 10.97 23.03 -1.34
CA LEU A 342 10.19 22.14 -2.20
C LEU A 342 9.51 22.87 -3.36
N GLY A 343 9.53 24.21 -3.38
CA GLY A 343 8.84 25.01 -4.39
C GLY A 343 7.31 24.97 -4.31
N VAL A 344 6.76 24.70 -3.12
CA VAL A 344 5.32 24.52 -2.89
C VAL A 344 4.65 25.85 -2.53
N LYS A 345 3.48 26.10 -3.10
CA LYS A 345 2.64 27.22 -2.69
C LYS A 345 2.09 27.01 -1.31
N TYR A 346 2.16 28.04 -0.47
CA TYR A 346 1.58 27.98 0.86
C TYR A 346 0.70 29.19 1.18
N VAL A 347 -0.17 29.02 2.16
CA VAL A 347 -1.01 30.09 2.71
C VAL A 347 -0.97 30.02 4.24
N VAL A 348 -0.92 31.20 4.87
CA VAL A 348 -0.97 31.32 6.34
C VAL A 348 -2.34 31.80 6.76
N VAL A 349 -3.03 31.02 7.60
CA VAL A 349 -4.38 31.29 8.12
C VAL A 349 -4.37 31.21 9.64
N PRO A 350 -4.12 32.31 10.37
CA PRO A 350 -4.17 32.32 11.83
C PRO A 350 -5.56 31.92 12.36
N ILE A 351 -5.62 31.01 13.33
CA ILE A 351 -6.89 30.48 13.83
C ILE A 351 -7.43 31.20 15.07
N GLU A 352 -6.71 32.17 15.64
CA GLU A 352 -7.11 32.87 16.86
C GLU A 352 -8.51 33.49 16.80
N PRO A 353 -8.92 34.22 15.73
CA PRO A 353 -10.27 34.80 15.66
C PRO A 353 -11.38 33.74 15.73
N MET A 354 -11.14 32.57 15.13
CA MET A 354 -12.08 31.45 15.18
C MET A 354 -12.11 30.80 16.57
N MET A 355 -10.98 30.68 17.24
CA MET A 355 -10.93 30.19 18.63
C MET A 355 -11.76 31.09 19.55
N GLN A 356 -11.65 32.41 19.41
CA GLN A 356 -12.41 33.39 20.20
C GLN A 356 -13.92 33.28 19.92
N ALA A 357 -14.31 33.14 18.66
CA ALA A 357 -15.70 32.95 18.26
C ALA A 357 -16.30 31.65 18.83
N PHE A 358 -15.57 30.53 18.75
CA PHE A 358 -15.99 29.25 19.33
C PHE A 358 -16.10 29.34 20.86
N ALA A 359 -15.13 29.93 21.54
CA ALA A 359 -15.16 30.10 22.99
C ALA A 359 -16.39 30.91 23.45
N GLY A 360 -16.69 32.01 22.74
CA GLY A 360 -17.87 32.83 23.03
C GLY A 360 -19.19 32.10 22.79
N ALA A 361 -19.31 31.39 21.65
CA ALA A 361 -20.51 30.64 21.30
C ALA A 361 -20.76 29.44 22.23
N MET A 362 -19.69 28.78 22.69
CA MET A 362 -19.81 27.57 23.53
C MET A 362 -19.99 27.89 25.01
N LYS A 363 -19.68 29.11 25.47
CA LYS A 363 -19.75 29.48 26.88
C LYS A 363 -21.07 29.08 27.57
N PRO A 364 -22.26 29.39 27.02
CA PRO A 364 -23.53 28.98 27.65
C PRO A 364 -23.71 27.47 27.80
N CYS A 365 -23.10 26.69 26.89
CA CYS A 365 -23.16 25.23 26.94
C CYS A 365 -22.15 24.65 27.94
N LEU A 366 -20.94 25.22 27.98
CA LEU A 366 -19.89 24.76 28.90
C LEU A 366 -20.26 25.05 30.36
N ASP A 367 -20.98 26.13 30.62
CA ASP A 367 -21.47 26.46 31.97
C ASP A 367 -22.47 25.41 32.54
N LEU A 368 -22.97 24.48 31.70
CA LEU A 368 -23.81 23.36 32.13
C LEU A 368 -23.01 22.17 32.70
N PHE A 369 -21.70 22.12 32.48
CA PHE A 369 -20.85 21.00 32.83
C PHE A 369 -19.76 21.45 33.80
N GLU A 370 -19.45 20.60 34.76
CA GLU A 370 -18.31 20.84 35.68
C GLU A 370 -17.00 20.64 34.90
N THR A 371 -16.03 21.51 35.15
CA THR A 371 -14.66 21.33 34.66
C THR A 371 -13.96 20.25 35.47
N TYR A 372 -13.10 19.46 34.84
CA TYR A 372 -12.31 18.42 35.49
C TYR A 372 -10.84 18.52 35.11
N GLU A 373 -9.98 17.93 35.91
CA GLU A 373 -8.56 17.85 35.61
C GLU A 373 -8.33 17.04 34.32
N GLY A 374 -7.59 17.62 33.36
CA GLY A 374 -7.39 17.01 32.06
C GLY A 374 -8.51 17.30 31.05
N ASP A 375 -9.25 18.39 31.21
CA ASP A 375 -10.20 18.86 30.19
C ASP A 375 -9.48 19.39 28.95
N PHE A 376 -9.53 18.63 27.86
CA PHE A 376 -8.92 18.97 26.57
C PHE A 376 -9.87 19.71 25.61
N THR A 377 -10.99 20.26 26.09
CA THR A 377 -12.02 20.89 25.25
C THR A 377 -11.43 21.95 24.33
N PHE A 378 -10.69 22.92 24.86
CA PHE A 378 -10.12 24.03 24.10
C PHE A 378 -8.91 23.61 23.23
N GLU A 379 -8.15 22.62 23.63
CA GLU A 379 -7.10 22.01 22.80
C GLU A 379 -7.73 21.36 21.56
N ASN A 380 -8.76 20.53 21.76
CA ASN A 380 -9.47 19.83 20.71
C ASN A 380 -10.25 20.77 19.75
N ILE A 381 -10.74 21.93 20.25
CA ILE A 381 -11.36 22.96 19.41
C ILE A 381 -10.35 23.49 18.39
N GLN A 382 -9.12 23.76 18.78
CA GLN A 382 -8.08 24.24 17.85
C GLN A 382 -7.85 23.24 16.70
N ALA A 383 -7.71 21.94 17.04
CA ALA A 383 -7.56 20.90 16.03
C ALA A 383 -8.77 20.84 15.08
N ARG A 384 -10.01 20.92 15.61
CA ARG A 384 -11.25 20.89 14.80
C ARG A 384 -11.40 22.14 13.94
N ILE A 385 -11.01 23.31 14.39
CA ILE A 385 -10.96 24.54 13.56
C ILE A 385 -10.04 24.30 12.36
N ARG A 386 -8.83 23.77 12.59
CA ARG A 386 -7.90 23.42 11.51
C ARG A 386 -8.49 22.38 10.56
N GLY A 387 -9.14 21.35 11.09
CA GLY A 387 -9.81 20.32 10.29
C GLY A 387 -10.91 20.88 9.39
N THR A 388 -11.72 21.80 9.91
CA THR A 388 -12.78 22.49 9.15
C THR A 388 -12.19 23.37 8.05
N LEU A 389 -11.14 24.13 8.36
CA LEU A 389 -10.48 25.02 7.40
C LEU A 389 -9.85 24.24 6.24
N ILE A 390 -9.05 23.21 6.55
CA ILE A 390 -8.36 22.45 5.51
C ILE A 390 -9.35 21.73 4.59
N SER A 391 -10.43 21.17 5.15
CA SER A 391 -11.48 20.50 4.38
C SER A 391 -12.24 21.48 3.47
N SER A 392 -12.50 22.71 3.95
CA SER A 392 -13.14 23.76 3.16
C SER A 392 -12.25 24.24 2.00
N LEU A 393 -10.95 24.37 2.26
CA LEU A 393 -9.97 24.74 1.22
C LEU A 393 -9.82 23.63 0.18
N ALA A 394 -9.83 22.37 0.60
CA ALA A 394 -9.82 21.22 -0.30
C ALA A 394 -10.99 21.23 -1.29
N ASN A 395 -12.21 21.52 -0.80
CA ASN A 395 -13.39 21.68 -1.66
C ASN A 395 -13.18 22.77 -2.71
N ARG A 396 -12.68 23.92 -2.31
CA ARG A 396 -12.43 25.04 -3.22
C ARG A 396 -11.35 24.73 -4.25
N ALA A 397 -10.29 24.04 -3.82
CA ALA A 397 -9.15 23.67 -4.65
C ALA A 397 -9.43 22.45 -5.56
N ARG A 398 -10.54 21.73 -5.36
CA ARG A 398 -10.81 20.41 -5.95
C ARG A 398 -9.62 19.47 -5.69
N ALA A 399 -9.22 19.37 -4.43
CA ALA A 399 -8.06 18.63 -3.97
C ALA A 399 -8.46 17.63 -2.89
N LEU A 400 -7.65 16.61 -2.67
CA LEU A 400 -7.77 15.74 -1.51
C LEU A 400 -6.94 16.30 -0.34
N VAL A 401 -7.43 16.10 0.88
CA VAL A 401 -6.65 16.38 2.10
C VAL A 401 -5.76 15.20 2.39
N LEU A 402 -4.45 15.43 2.47
CA LEU A 402 -3.49 14.43 2.97
C LEU A 402 -3.35 14.60 4.48
N ASN A 403 -3.60 13.51 5.20
CA ASN A 403 -3.45 13.43 6.64
C ASN A 403 -1.99 13.17 7.00
N THR A 404 -1.54 13.75 8.11
CA THR A 404 -0.15 13.71 8.57
C THR A 404 0.04 12.92 9.87
N GLY A 405 -1.00 12.23 10.36
CA GLY A 405 -0.91 11.35 11.53
C GLY A 405 -0.05 10.12 11.26
N ASN A 406 0.71 9.69 12.26
CA ASN A 406 1.56 8.52 12.20
C ASN A 406 0.99 7.33 13.01
N LYS A 407 1.60 6.15 12.86
CA LYS A 407 1.16 4.90 13.51
C LYS A 407 1.23 4.98 15.04
N SER A 408 2.24 5.65 15.60
CA SER A 408 2.42 5.76 17.05
C SER A 408 1.30 6.58 17.69
N GLU A 409 0.94 7.70 17.07
CA GLU A 409 -0.19 8.56 17.50
C GLU A 409 -1.52 7.80 17.37
N GLY A 410 -1.78 7.20 16.21
CA GLY A 410 -2.98 6.39 15.97
C GLY A 410 -3.09 5.19 16.90
N ALA A 411 -1.98 4.54 17.25
CA ALA A 411 -1.96 3.42 18.18
C ALA A 411 -2.54 3.78 19.55
N VAL A 412 -2.07 4.86 20.15
CA VAL A 412 -2.47 5.28 21.52
C VAL A 412 -3.63 6.27 21.52
N GLY A 413 -4.15 6.66 20.35
CA GLY A 413 -5.24 7.62 20.19
C GLY A 413 -4.84 9.06 20.53
N TYR A 414 -3.58 9.42 20.32
CA TYR A 414 -3.07 10.77 20.47
C TYR A 414 -3.43 11.61 19.24
N SER A 415 -4.72 11.72 19.00
CA SER A 415 -5.33 12.44 17.88
C SER A 415 -6.71 13.00 18.28
N THR A 416 -7.17 14.01 17.58
CA THR A 416 -8.49 14.62 17.76
C THR A 416 -9.39 14.27 16.57
N LEU A 417 -10.46 13.52 16.83
CA LEU A 417 -11.47 13.23 15.81
C LEU A 417 -12.06 14.53 15.24
N TYR A 418 -12.19 14.56 13.90
CA TYR A 418 -12.66 15.72 13.13
C TYR A 418 -11.71 16.93 13.21
N GLY A 419 -10.51 16.75 13.78
CA GLY A 419 -9.45 17.74 13.87
C GLY A 419 -8.25 17.35 13.02
N ASP A 420 -7.16 16.94 13.65
CA ASP A 420 -5.96 16.42 13.03
C ASP A 420 -6.16 15.02 12.39
N ALA A 421 -7.22 14.30 12.79
CA ALA A 421 -7.63 13.04 12.18
C ALA A 421 -8.46 13.18 10.89
N VAL A 422 -8.55 14.37 10.27
CA VAL A 422 -9.26 14.54 8.99
C VAL A 422 -8.36 14.24 7.79
N GLY A 423 -8.97 13.85 6.68
CA GLY A 423 -8.28 13.65 5.40
C GLY A 423 -8.91 12.55 4.56
N ALA A 424 -8.37 12.37 3.37
CA ALA A 424 -8.73 11.28 2.47
C ALA A 424 -7.73 10.12 2.57
N LEU A 425 -6.44 10.45 2.79
CA LEU A 425 -5.34 9.50 2.82
C LEU A 425 -4.39 9.79 3.98
N GLY A 426 -4.12 8.79 4.81
CA GLY A 426 -3.10 8.81 5.86
C GLY A 426 -1.77 8.33 5.28
N VAL A 427 -0.97 9.27 4.75
CA VAL A 427 0.24 8.96 3.98
C VAL A 427 1.25 8.15 4.80
N ILE A 428 1.48 8.55 6.06
CA ILE A 428 2.46 7.94 6.97
C ILE A 428 1.79 7.21 8.16
N ALA A 429 0.48 6.95 8.06
CA ALA A 429 -0.30 6.39 9.17
C ALA A 429 0.11 4.96 9.57
N ASP A 430 0.93 4.28 8.77
CA ASP A 430 1.49 2.95 9.09
C ASP A 430 3.00 2.99 9.39
N LEU A 431 3.58 4.18 9.60
CA LEU A 431 4.95 4.36 10.10
C LEU A 431 4.92 4.79 11.57
N THR A 432 5.74 4.16 12.40
CA THR A 432 5.99 4.64 13.76
C THR A 432 6.76 5.96 13.73
N LYS A 433 6.70 6.73 14.82
CA LYS A 433 7.38 8.02 14.89
C LYS A 433 8.88 7.92 14.64
N THR A 434 9.51 6.89 15.19
CA THR A 434 10.94 6.63 14.95
C THR A 434 11.24 6.34 13.49
N GLN A 435 10.38 5.57 12.81
CA GLN A 435 10.49 5.30 11.37
C GLN A 435 10.28 6.56 10.52
N VAL A 436 9.38 7.46 10.92
CA VAL A 436 9.17 8.75 10.24
C VAL A 436 10.47 9.56 10.20
N TYR A 437 11.18 9.65 11.34
CA TYR A 437 12.48 10.34 11.39
C TYR A 437 13.54 9.67 10.52
N GLN A 438 13.61 8.33 10.52
CA GLN A 438 14.56 7.58 9.70
C GLN A 438 14.31 7.79 8.20
N VAL A 439 13.06 7.72 7.76
CA VAL A 439 12.69 7.99 6.35
C VAL A 439 12.99 9.44 5.96
N ALA A 440 12.75 10.41 6.85
CA ALA A 440 13.06 11.81 6.60
C ALA A 440 14.56 12.09 6.48
N GLU A 441 15.39 11.47 7.33
CA GLU A 441 16.87 11.54 7.20
C GLU A 441 17.31 10.93 5.87
N TRP A 442 16.78 9.76 5.54
CA TRP A 442 17.10 9.10 4.27
C TRP A 442 16.66 9.97 3.08
N TYR A 443 15.50 10.63 3.16
CA TYR A 443 15.01 11.54 2.11
C TYR A 443 16.04 12.65 1.81
N ASN A 444 16.52 13.35 2.83
CA ASN A 444 17.56 14.38 2.66
C ASN A 444 18.84 13.80 2.04
N LYS A 445 19.26 12.63 2.49
CA LYS A 445 20.44 11.93 1.96
C LYS A 445 20.25 11.57 0.48
N ALA A 446 19.09 11.01 0.11
CA ALA A 446 18.80 10.63 -1.28
C ALA A 446 18.72 11.84 -2.22
N LYS A 447 18.21 12.99 -1.73
CA LYS A 447 18.20 14.24 -2.50
C LYS A 447 19.59 14.92 -2.60
N GLY A 448 20.59 14.45 -1.86
CA GLY A 448 21.93 15.05 -1.84
C GLY A 448 21.97 16.48 -1.27
N ARG A 449 20.92 16.92 -0.59
CA ARG A 449 20.78 18.24 0.03
C ARG A 449 19.80 18.21 1.18
N THR A 450 19.90 19.19 2.08
CA THR A 450 18.93 19.39 3.15
C THR A 450 17.64 19.99 2.57
N VAL A 451 16.66 19.17 2.29
CA VAL A 451 15.31 19.58 1.85
C VAL A 451 14.45 19.85 3.08
N ILE A 452 14.37 18.87 4.00
CA ILE A 452 13.70 19.02 5.28
C ILE A 452 14.69 19.71 6.23
N PRO A 453 14.41 20.94 6.72
CA PRO A 453 15.32 21.72 7.56
C PRO A 453 15.80 20.97 8.81
N ARG A 454 17.05 21.15 9.21
CA ARG A 454 17.62 20.50 10.40
C ARG A 454 16.87 20.89 11.70
N ALA A 455 16.37 22.11 11.78
CA ALA A 455 15.60 22.58 12.92
C ALA A 455 14.36 21.70 13.20
N ILE A 456 13.73 21.13 12.16
CA ILE A 456 12.60 20.19 12.30
C ILE A 456 13.04 18.87 12.94
N PHE A 457 14.26 18.40 12.68
CA PHE A 457 14.81 17.18 13.31
C PHE A 457 15.15 17.40 14.79
N GLU A 458 15.63 18.60 15.14
CA GLU A 458 16.11 18.93 16.47
C GLU A 458 14.98 19.33 17.43
N LYS A 459 13.84 19.75 16.89
CA LYS A 459 12.68 20.15 17.66
C LYS A 459 12.03 18.95 18.34
N ALA A 460 11.75 19.07 19.65
CA ALA A 460 10.99 18.06 20.36
C ALA A 460 9.57 17.95 19.81
N PRO A 461 9.02 16.73 19.61
CA PRO A 461 7.66 16.52 19.17
C PRO A 461 6.63 17.20 20.09
N SER A 462 5.70 17.98 19.49
CA SER A 462 4.68 18.71 20.23
C SER A 462 3.49 19.03 19.32
N ALA A 463 2.28 18.91 19.86
CA ALA A 463 1.05 19.36 19.21
C ALA A 463 0.86 20.89 19.25
N GLU A 464 1.63 21.64 20.06
CA GLU A 464 1.57 23.11 20.22
C GLU A 464 0.14 23.65 20.47
N LEU A 465 -0.66 22.96 21.29
CA LEU A 465 -2.04 23.36 21.63
C LEU A 465 -2.13 24.13 22.94
N ARG A 466 -1.05 24.15 23.74
CA ARG A 466 -0.88 24.89 24.99
C ARG A 466 0.58 25.32 25.15
N PRO A 467 0.85 26.32 26.05
CA PRO A 467 2.20 26.81 26.25
C PRO A 467 3.19 25.71 26.70
N GLY A 468 4.33 25.59 26.00
CA GLY A 468 5.42 24.68 26.34
C GLY A 468 5.11 23.19 26.30
N GLN A 469 4.02 22.79 25.63
CA GLN A 469 3.59 21.40 25.49
C GLN A 469 4.66 20.55 24.79
N LYS A 470 4.81 19.31 25.29
CA LYS A 470 5.55 18.23 24.62
C LYS A 470 4.68 16.98 24.60
N ASP A 471 4.85 16.14 23.59
CA ASP A 471 4.11 14.88 23.48
C ASP A 471 4.42 13.97 24.69
N SER A 472 5.67 14.00 25.16
CA SER A 472 6.13 13.26 26.35
C SER A 472 5.43 13.65 27.66
N ASP A 473 4.66 14.76 27.69
CA ASP A 473 3.82 15.12 28.85
C ASP A 473 2.57 14.20 28.96
N THR A 474 2.19 13.54 27.85
CA THR A 474 0.92 12.78 27.75
C THR A 474 1.14 11.31 27.38
N ILE A 475 2.12 11.01 26.55
CA ILE A 475 2.46 9.66 26.08
C ILE A 475 3.93 9.35 26.43
N PRO A 476 4.33 8.07 26.50
CA PRO A 476 5.75 7.72 26.67
C PRO A 476 6.61 8.31 25.55
N PRO A 477 7.91 8.59 25.79
CA PRO A 477 8.85 8.91 24.73
C PRO A 477 8.79 7.88 23.60
N TYR A 478 8.92 8.32 22.35
CA TYR A 478 8.68 7.46 21.18
C TYR A 478 9.67 6.29 21.05
N ASP A 479 10.89 6.44 21.56
CA ASP A 479 11.89 5.37 21.66
C ASP A 479 11.50 4.23 22.63
N GLU A 480 10.65 4.51 23.61
CA GLU A 480 10.02 3.51 24.47
C GLU A 480 8.67 3.03 23.88
N LEU A 481 7.88 3.95 23.33
CA LEU A 481 6.52 3.70 22.85
C LEU A 481 6.48 2.76 21.64
N ASP A 482 7.30 3.04 20.62
CA ASP A 482 7.25 2.35 19.34
C ASP A 482 7.60 0.85 19.46
N PRO A 483 8.64 0.43 20.17
CA PRO A 483 8.89 -1.00 20.42
C PRO A 483 7.74 -1.71 21.15
N ILE A 484 7.06 -1.03 22.08
CA ILE A 484 5.92 -1.61 22.79
C ILE A 484 4.74 -1.79 21.82
N ILE A 485 4.45 -0.78 20.97
CA ILE A 485 3.40 -0.88 19.96
C ILE A 485 3.65 -2.08 19.05
N GLU A 486 4.83 -2.16 18.46
CA GLU A 486 5.17 -3.26 17.55
C GLU A 486 5.06 -4.63 18.25
N ALA A 487 5.52 -4.74 19.49
CA ALA A 487 5.40 -5.98 20.25
C ALA A 487 3.94 -6.35 20.57
N VAL A 488 3.08 -5.37 20.90
CA VAL A 488 1.65 -5.62 21.21
C VAL A 488 0.87 -6.08 19.97
N ILE A 489 1.19 -5.53 18.78
CA ILE A 489 0.49 -5.87 17.54
C ILE A 489 1.11 -7.04 16.78
N SER A 490 2.32 -7.51 17.14
CA SER A 490 2.99 -8.64 16.50
C SER A 490 2.13 -9.90 16.52
N ALA A 491 2.19 -10.69 15.45
CA ALA A 491 1.54 -12.00 15.38
C ALA A 491 2.13 -13.00 16.38
N GLU A 492 3.39 -12.82 16.72
CA GLU A 492 4.16 -13.68 17.64
C GLU A 492 3.96 -13.29 19.11
N SER A 493 3.20 -12.22 19.40
CA SER A 493 3.04 -11.66 20.73
C SER A 493 2.20 -12.54 21.67
N ARG A 494 2.66 -13.77 21.89
CA ARG A 494 2.41 -14.49 23.14
C ARG A 494 3.33 -14.01 24.26
N VAL A 495 4.08 -12.92 24.03
CA VAL A 495 4.95 -12.30 25.03
C VAL A 495 4.07 -11.65 26.07
N PRO A 496 4.10 -12.09 27.34
CA PRO A 496 3.38 -11.42 28.42
C PRO A 496 3.78 -9.95 28.50
N ALA A 497 2.82 -9.03 28.68
CA ALA A 497 3.09 -7.60 28.75
C ALA A 497 4.16 -7.22 29.79
N GLY A 498 4.29 -7.97 30.88
CA GLY A 498 5.32 -7.79 31.90
C GLY A 498 6.77 -7.90 31.41
N ASN A 499 6.99 -8.52 30.24
CA ASN A 499 8.32 -8.63 29.63
C ASN A 499 8.66 -7.43 28.71
N LEU A 500 7.70 -6.53 28.46
CA LEU A 500 7.87 -5.37 27.59
C LEU A 500 8.19 -4.06 28.34
N GLY A 501 8.42 -4.16 29.65
CA GLY A 501 8.73 -3.00 30.51
C GLY A 501 7.54 -2.44 31.29
N PRO A 502 7.78 -1.51 32.19
CA PRO A 502 6.79 -1.06 33.19
C PRO A 502 5.60 -0.29 32.60
N ARG A 503 5.74 0.30 31.41
CA ARG A 503 4.67 1.05 30.72
C ARG A 503 3.86 0.22 29.73
N ALA A 504 4.22 -1.02 29.51
CA ALA A 504 3.61 -1.85 28.45
C ALA A 504 2.10 -2.05 28.65
N GLU A 505 1.65 -2.22 29.89
CA GLU A 505 0.22 -2.40 30.20
C GLU A 505 -0.58 -1.11 29.98
N GLU A 506 0.00 0.03 30.32
CA GLU A 506 -0.60 1.35 30.05
C GLU A 506 -0.76 1.54 28.53
N VAL A 507 0.32 1.34 27.76
CA VAL A 507 0.32 1.49 26.30
C VAL A 507 -0.68 0.52 25.67
N ARG A 508 -0.69 -0.75 26.08
CA ARG A 508 -1.64 -1.75 25.61
C ARG A 508 -3.09 -1.32 25.88
N THR A 509 -3.36 -0.80 27.05
CA THR A 509 -4.70 -0.31 27.40
C THR A 509 -5.10 0.87 26.50
N ARG A 510 -4.19 1.80 26.23
CA ARG A 510 -4.43 2.91 25.30
C ARG A 510 -4.70 2.40 23.88
N ILE A 511 -3.92 1.43 23.38
CA ILE A 511 -4.12 0.82 22.05
C ILE A 511 -5.54 0.25 21.92
N PHE A 512 -6.02 -0.49 22.91
CA PHE A 512 -7.37 -1.04 22.86
C PHE A 512 -8.47 0.02 22.94
N ARG A 513 -8.27 1.06 23.76
CA ARG A 513 -9.24 2.16 23.89
C ARG A 513 -9.28 3.06 22.66
N ALA A 514 -8.20 3.15 21.90
CA ALA A 514 -8.10 4.03 20.74
C ALA A 514 -8.75 3.45 19.47
N GLU A 515 -9.21 2.18 19.46
CA GLU A 515 -9.78 1.54 18.27
C GLU A 515 -10.91 2.37 17.64
N PHE A 516 -11.78 3.00 18.45
CA PHE A 516 -12.87 3.81 17.92
C PHE A 516 -12.40 5.07 17.18
N LYS A 517 -11.21 5.59 17.51
CA LYS A 517 -10.59 6.70 16.78
C LYS A 517 -10.02 6.20 15.46
N ARG A 518 -9.22 5.11 15.49
CA ARG A 518 -8.63 4.50 14.28
C ARG A 518 -9.66 4.12 13.23
N ARG A 519 -10.87 3.71 13.64
CA ARG A 519 -11.99 3.42 12.71
C ARG A 519 -12.54 4.66 11.99
N GLN A 520 -12.17 5.85 12.40
CA GLN A 520 -12.62 7.12 11.85
C GLN A 520 -11.46 7.94 11.25
N GLU A 521 -10.26 7.40 11.29
CA GLU A 521 -9.08 8.00 10.65
C GLU A 521 -9.11 7.76 9.13
N PRO A 522 -8.42 8.62 8.34
CA PRO A 522 -8.27 8.45 6.91
C PRO A 522 -7.66 7.10 6.53
N GLN A 523 -7.94 6.64 5.30
CA GLN A 523 -7.37 5.41 4.77
C GLN A 523 -5.84 5.44 4.84
N PRO A 524 -5.17 4.55 5.59
CA PRO A 524 -3.72 4.49 5.63
C PRO A 524 -3.13 3.82 4.37
N LEU A 525 -1.93 4.23 3.98
CA LEU A 525 -1.07 3.43 3.10
C LEU A 525 -0.37 2.37 3.95
N PHE A 526 -0.59 1.11 3.61
CA PHE A 526 -0.06 -0.03 4.35
C PHE A 526 1.33 -0.39 3.84
N VAL A 527 2.33 -0.26 4.70
CA VAL A 527 3.75 -0.56 4.38
C VAL A 527 4.41 -1.46 5.43
N SER A 528 3.77 -1.66 6.60
CA SER A 528 4.26 -2.56 7.63
C SER A 528 3.62 -3.95 7.52
N GLN A 529 4.21 -4.94 8.18
CA GLN A 529 3.66 -6.30 8.24
C GLN A 529 2.34 -6.37 9.03
N ARG A 530 2.14 -5.46 9.98
CA ARG A 530 0.97 -5.44 10.89
C ARG A 530 0.29 -4.06 10.96
N PRO A 531 -0.30 -3.59 9.85
CA PRO A 531 -1.04 -2.34 9.85
C PRO A 531 -2.34 -2.44 10.66
N PHE A 532 -2.69 -1.35 11.34
CA PHE A 532 -3.98 -1.22 11.98
C PHE A 532 -5.13 -1.22 10.96
N GLY A 533 -6.26 -1.81 11.34
CA GLY A 533 -7.45 -1.88 10.49
C GLY A 533 -7.43 -3.03 9.46
N ARG A 534 -6.25 -3.51 9.06
CA ARG A 534 -6.10 -4.62 8.12
C ARG A 534 -5.63 -5.91 8.78
N ALA A 535 -4.42 -5.89 9.35
CA ALA A 535 -3.81 -7.07 9.96
C ALA A 535 -4.04 -7.14 11.47
N TRP A 536 -4.40 -6.02 12.09
CA TRP A 536 -4.69 -5.93 13.50
C TRP A 536 -5.91 -5.04 13.76
N SER A 537 -6.89 -5.54 14.51
CA SER A 537 -8.06 -4.78 14.97
C SER A 537 -8.70 -5.48 16.17
N VAL A 538 -9.37 -4.73 17.01
CA VAL A 538 -10.14 -5.23 18.15
C VAL A 538 -11.60 -4.78 18.06
N PRO A 539 -12.53 -5.46 18.75
CA PRO A 539 -13.93 -5.01 18.82
C PRO A 539 -14.05 -3.61 19.44
N LEU A 540 -14.87 -2.74 18.85
CA LEU A 540 -15.15 -1.40 19.40
C LEU A 540 -15.84 -1.47 20.75
N ALA A 541 -16.85 -2.32 20.88
CA ALA A 541 -17.62 -2.53 22.10
C ALA A 541 -17.07 -3.73 22.87
N GLY A 542 -15.81 -3.62 23.33
CA GLY A 542 -15.13 -4.68 24.06
C GLY A 542 -14.40 -4.16 25.29
N ARG A 543 -14.23 -5.02 26.28
CA ARG A 543 -13.35 -4.79 27.44
C ARG A 543 -12.45 -5.99 27.60
N PHE A 544 -11.24 -5.87 27.11
CA PHE A 544 -10.21 -6.86 27.43
C PHE A 544 -9.53 -6.45 28.74
N ARG A 545 -9.60 -7.32 29.76
CA ARG A 545 -8.85 -7.21 31.01
C ARG A 545 -8.05 -8.47 31.17
N LEU A 546 -6.80 -8.33 31.57
CA LEU A 546 -6.05 -9.49 32.05
C LEU A 546 -6.71 -10.02 33.34
N PRO A 547 -6.73 -11.35 33.56
CA PRO A 547 -7.00 -11.89 34.88
C PRO A 547 -5.99 -11.30 35.89
N GLU A 548 -6.44 -10.94 37.07
CA GLU A 548 -5.60 -10.52 38.19
C GLU A 548 -4.64 -11.60 38.61
#